data_a493365f12680f6694170619088d50e7
#
_entry.id   a493365f12680f6694170619088d50e7
#
_cell.length_a   1.000
_cell.length_b   1.000
_cell.length_c   1.000
_cell.angle_alpha   90.00
_cell.angle_beta   90.00
_cell.angle_gamma   90.00
#
_symmetry.space_group_name_H-M   'P 1'
#
loop_
_entity.id
_entity.type
_entity.pdbx_description
1 polymer ?
#
loop_
_entity_poly.entity_id
_entity_poly.type
_entity_poly.pdbx_seq_one_letter_code
_entity_poly.pdbx_strand_id
1 'polypeptide(L)'
;MTAVTTIADRYELDPVHIGKGGMGEVWGATDTRLRRRVAVKFVRFADEPELIRRFVRESQLTARMGHPGVPVLYDADKVTGGPFDGRLFLVMELVDGVNVDDLVAEHDPLPIGWGAAIAAQVCAVLSYAHAKSFVHRDLKPSNLMVDKNGAVKVLDFGLAVALDADERSRLTSSNQQLGTLAYMAPEQFRGQSSPSSDLYALGCVLYQMLSGQSPFQGPDHVSLMHAHIYEKADPLRRLRPDVPSDLETLVQRLLSKAPEARPASADEVFDALHPYTTGLQELPGAVHAGRSALRMYADVAGRTLTTYTATAPPPPQPGPRSAPASDSFSLGDVARARRRAERLMRESRFDEAARTLSRTSARAESVLGGDHTEVIGLRTDLADVLFKAGDYLAAASAFHALAQDTADHDGPDSETALKFRFQEANSRALAGEIDRALAQLKDLIGDETRLFGKDHDRVLDLRRQQGLLLHGGGRTTTARRVLEELAADLERLRGPDDRTLKTVRETLARLRSG
;
A
#
# COMPACT_ATOMS: atom_id res chain seq x y z
N MET A 1 -44.28 11.00 8.67
CA MET A 1 -43.19 10.36 9.40
C MET A 1 -42.33 9.66 8.36
N THR A 2 -41.14 10.17 8.10
CA THR A 2 -40.16 9.49 7.22
C THR A 2 -39.79 8.18 7.91
N ALA A 3 -39.96 7.05 7.20
CA ALA A 3 -39.60 5.75 7.74
C ALA A 3 -38.10 5.75 8.07
N VAL A 4 -37.74 5.41 9.30
CA VAL A 4 -36.36 5.25 9.73
C VAL A 4 -35.77 4.04 8.98
N THR A 5 -34.70 4.25 8.24
CA THR A 5 -34.02 3.16 7.51
C THR A 5 -33.05 2.45 8.44
N THR A 6 -33.29 1.17 8.73
CA THR A 6 -32.41 0.34 9.55
C THR A 6 -31.67 -0.66 8.66
N ILE A 7 -30.38 -0.83 8.88
CA ILE A 7 -29.55 -1.87 8.22
C ILE A 7 -29.04 -2.87 9.26
N ALA A 8 -28.86 -4.13 8.83
CA ALA A 8 -28.40 -5.24 9.69
C ALA A 8 -29.20 -5.37 11.00
N ASP A 9 -30.47 -4.99 11.02
CA ASP A 9 -31.36 -4.98 12.19
C ASP A 9 -30.78 -4.30 13.43
N ARG A 10 -29.87 -3.33 13.22
CA ARG A 10 -29.08 -2.73 14.29
C ARG A 10 -28.79 -1.24 14.11
N TYR A 11 -28.48 -0.81 12.91
CA TYR A 11 -28.02 0.56 12.67
C TYR A 11 -29.14 1.39 12.04
N GLU A 12 -29.71 2.30 12.80
CA GLU A 12 -30.70 3.28 12.33
C GLU A 12 -29.98 4.45 11.68
N LEU A 13 -30.14 4.60 10.35
CA LEU A 13 -29.52 5.67 9.59
C LEU A 13 -30.23 7.01 9.80
N ASP A 14 -29.45 8.08 9.84
CA ASP A 14 -30.01 9.45 9.83
C ASP A 14 -30.76 9.71 8.52
N PRO A 15 -31.70 10.69 8.49
CA PRO A 15 -32.47 10.99 7.30
C PRO A 15 -31.62 11.49 6.10
N VAL A 16 -30.42 12.02 6.40
CA VAL A 16 -29.51 12.62 5.40
C VAL A 16 -28.10 12.06 5.62
N HIS A 17 -27.41 11.72 4.52
CA HIS A 17 -26.01 11.31 4.59
C HIS A 17 -25.11 12.49 4.98
N ILE A 18 -24.03 12.22 5.72
CA ILE A 18 -23.05 13.23 6.14
C ILE A 18 -21.97 13.49 5.09
N GLY A 19 -21.77 12.55 4.15
CA GLY A 19 -20.82 12.73 3.06
C GLY A 19 -21.11 11.80 1.89
N LYS A 20 -20.77 12.28 0.67
CA LYS A 20 -20.87 11.52 -0.56
C LYS A 20 -19.65 11.77 -1.42
N GLY A 21 -18.94 10.70 -1.80
CA GLY A 21 -17.72 10.80 -2.59
C GLY A 21 -17.57 9.67 -3.61
N GLY A 22 -16.42 9.61 -4.28
CA GLY A 22 -16.10 8.60 -5.28
C GLY A 22 -16.21 7.17 -4.75
N MET A 23 -15.77 6.94 -3.51
CA MET A 23 -15.74 5.62 -2.87
C MET A 23 -17.08 5.20 -2.23
N GLY A 24 -18.07 6.07 -2.13
CA GLY A 24 -19.36 5.73 -1.53
C GLY A 24 -20.05 6.88 -0.80
N GLU A 25 -20.98 6.52 0.09
CA GLU A 25 -21.77 7.44 0.90
C GLU A 25 -21.52 7.15 2.37
N VAL A 26 -21.37 8.20 3.18
CA VAL A 26 -21.20 8.08 4.64
C VAL A 26 -22.45 8.65 5.32
N TRP A 27 -23.03 7.87 6.22
CA TRP A 27 -24.22 8.22 6.96
C TRP A 27 -23.93 8.28 8.45
N GLY A 28 -24.50 9.26 9.14
CA GLY A 28 -24.64 9.17 10.59
C GLY A 28 -25.67 8.08 10.91
N ALA A 29 -25.44 7.34 12.00
CA ALA A 29 -26.37 6.33 12.45
C ALA A 29 -26.35 6.15 13.97
N THR A 30 -27.39 5.47 14.48
CA THR A 30 -27.45 5.04 15.86
C THR A 30 -27.33 3.51 15.93
N ASP A 31 -26.31 3.00 16.62
CA ASP A 31 -26.24 1.59 17.03
C ASP A 31 -27.28 1.34 18.13
N THR A 32 -28.39 0.71 17.79
CA THR A 32 -29.53 0.50 18.70
C THR A 32 -29.20 -0.45 19.87
N ARG A 33 -28.24 -1.38 19.68
CA ARG A 33 -27.80 -2.32 20.71
C ARG A 33 -26.95 -1.66 21.80
N LEU A 34 -25.97 -0.83 21.34
CA LEU A 34 -25.04 -0.15 22.25
C LEU A 34 -25.45 1.28 22.57
N ARG A 35 -26.55 1.79 21.98
CA ARG A 35 -27.09 3.14 22.16
C ARG A 35 -26.04 4.23 21.99
N ARG A 36 -25.25 4.13 20.90
CA ARG A 36 -24.20 5.10 20.56
C ARG A 36 -24.31 5.58 19.12
N ARG A 37 -23.78 6.76 18.88
CA ARG A 37 -23.64 7.30 17.52
C ARG A 37 -22.46 6.63 16.81
N VAL A 38 -22.66 6.34 15.52
CA VAL A 38 -21.66 5.72 14.64
C VAL A 38 -21.71 6.35 13.25
N ALA A 39 -20.65 6.20 12.49
CA ALA A 39 -20.64 6.48 11.05
C ALA A 39 -20.79 5.15 10.29
N VAL A 40 -21.67 5.13 9.29
CA VAL A 40 -21.85 3.99 8.37
C VAL A 40 -21.42 4.42 6.99
N LYS A 41 -20.38 3.78 6.45
CA LYS A 41 -19.87 4.02 5.12
C LYS A 41 -20.29 2.90 4.18
N PHE A 42 -21.10 3.22 3.16
CA PHE A 42 -21.47 2.29 2.10
C PHE A 42 -20.45 2.35 0.97
N VAL A 43 -20.02 1.19 0.49
CA VAL A 43 -19.11 1.04 -0.64
C VAL A 43 -19.92 0.87 -1.93
N ARG A 44 -19.50 1.55 -3.01
CA ARG A 44 -20.28 1.65 -4.26
C ARG A 44 -20.34 0.37 -5.10
N PHE A 45 -19.35 -0.51 -5.00
CA PHE A 45 -19.20 -1.66 -5.91
C PHE A 45 -19.19 -2.96 -5.10
N ALA A 46 -20.31 -3.70 -5.10
CA ALA A 46 -20.49 -4.88 -4.27
C ALA A 46 -20.75 -6.19 -5.03
N ASP A 47 -20.82 -6.19 -6.35
CA ASP A 47 -21.29 -7.37 -7.10
C ASP A 47 -20.18 -8.33 -7.53
N GLU A 48 -18.90 -7.96 -7.39
CA GLU A 48 -17.78 -8.84 -7.73
C GLU A 48 -17.25 -9.60 -6.50
N PRO A 49 -17.24 -10.96 -6.54
CA PRO A 49 -16.77 -11.79 -5.42
C PRO A 49 -15.34 -11.47 -4.97
N GLU A 50 -14.49 -11.02 -5.88
CA GLU A 50 -13.11 -10.63 -5.58
C GLU A 50 -13.03 -9.32 -4.77
N LEU A 51 -13.85 -8.32 -5.13
CA LEU A 51 -13.95 -7.06 -4.40
C LEU A 51 -14.49 -7.27 -2.98
N ILE A 52 -15.47 -8.14 -2.82
CA ILE A 52 -16.02 -8.51 -1.50
C ILE A 52 -14.90 -9.12 -0.63
N ARG A 53 -14.12 -10.07 -1.16
CA ARG A 53 -13.01 -10.69 -0.42
C ARG A 53 -11.95 -9.68 -0.02
N ARG A 54 -11.58 -8.76 -0.92
CA ARG A 54 -10.63 -7.68 -0.64
C ARG A 54 -11.18 -6.73 0.42
N PHE A 55 -12.42 -6.31 0.30
CA PHE A 55 -13.09 -5.46 1.28
C PHE A 55 -13.06 -6.07 2.70
N VAL A 56 -13.44 -7.33 2.84
CA VAL A 56 -13.40 -8.04 4.13
C VAL A 56 -11.97 -8.10 4.67
N ARG A 57 -10.99 -8.42 3.82
CA ARG A 57 -9.58 -8.46 4.23
C ARG A 57 -9.08 -7.10 4.71
N GLU A 58 -9.32 -6.03 3.94
CA GLU A 58 -8.87 -4.68 4.28
C GLU A 58 -9.59 -4.16 5.54
N SER A 59 -10.87 -4.47 5.69
CA SER A 59 -11.62 -4.15 6.92
C SER A 59 -11.02 -4.83 8.14
N GLN A 60 -10.65 -6.12 8.04
CA GLN A 60 -9.99 -6.85 9.12
C GLN A 60 -8.61 -6.27 9.46
N LEU A 61 -7.88 -5.80 8.45
CA LEU A 61 -6.59 -5.16 8.65
C LEU A 61 -6.75 -3.80 9.34
N THR A 62 -7.70 -2.98 8.88
CA THR A 62 -8.02 -1.68 9.50
C THR A 62 -8.50 -1.86 10.95
N ALA A 63 -9.30 -2.88 11.23
CA ALA A 63 -9.77 -3.17 12.59
C ALA A 63 -8.62 -3.49 13.58
N ARG A 64 -7.45 -3.91 13.09
CA ARG A 64 -6.25 -4.15 13.91
C ARG A 64 -5.41 -2.90 14.17
N MET A 65 -5.79 -1.77 13.59
CA MET A 65 -5.09 -0.50 13.82
C MET A 65 -5.55 0.12 15.15
N GLY A 66 -4.83 -0.19 16.22
CA GLY A 66 -5.10 0.34 17.57
C GLY A 66 -4.35 1.65 17.83
N HIS A 67 -4.57 2.70 17.02
CA HIS A 67 -3.98 4.03 17.22
C HIS A 67 -5.07 5.08 17.48
N PRO A 68 -4.93 5.97 18.46
CA PRO A 68 -5.96 6.96 18.78
C PRO A 68 -6.28 7.92 17.64
N GLY A 69 -5.36 8.15 16.72
CA GLY A 69 -5.54 8.95 15.51
C GLY A 69 -6.20 8.20 14.34
N VAL A 70 -6.71 6.97 14.53
CA VAL A 70 -7.49 6.22 13.53
C VAL A 70 -8.88 5.94 14.11
N PRO A 71 -9.97 6.18 13.37
CA PRO A 71 -11.30 5.81 13.85
C PRO A 71 -11.41 4.32 14.11
N VAL A 72 -12.04 3.96 15.22
CA VAL A 72 -12.28 2.55 15.57
C VAL A 72 -13.30 1.96 14.60
N LEU A 73 -12.95 0.85 13.94
CA LEU A 73 -13.88 0.06 13.13
C LEU A 73 -14.67 -0.88 14.05
N TYR A 74 -15.99 -0.80 14.00
CA TYR A 74 -16.88 -1.56 14.88
C TYR A 74 -17.51 -2.77 14.20
N ASP A 75 -17.80 -2.66 12.89
CA ASP A 75 -18.49 -3.70 12.14
C ASP A 75 -18.22 -3.56 10.64
N ALA A 76 -18.33 -4.65 9.88
CA ALA A 76 -18.22 -4.67 8.43
C ALA A 76 -19.02 -5.85 7.88
N ASP A 77 -20.01 -5.59 7.02
CA ASP A 77 -20.86 -6.65 6.47
C ASP A 77 -21.53 -6.20 5.15
N LYS A 78 -22.36 -7.06 4.61
CA LYS A 78 -23.24 -6.82 3.45
C LYS A 78 -24.67 -6.62 3.91
N VAL A 79 -25.34 -5.58 3.40
CA VAL A 79 -26.76 -5.33 3.71
C VAL A 79 -27.63 -6.42 3.06
N THR A 80 -28.57 -6.94 3.83
CA THR A 80 -29.59 -7.89 3.36
C THR A 80 -30.97 -7.23 3.47
N GLY A 81 -31.61 -7.01 2.33
CA GLY A 81 -32.93 -6.40 2.22
C GLY A 81 -32.95 -4.86 2.33
N GLY A 82 -34.11 -4.28 2.01
CA GLY A 82 -34.30 -2.83 2.05
C GLY A 82 -33.65 -2.06 0.90
N PRO A 83 -33.61 -0.70 1.04
CA PRO A 83 -33.13 0.19 -0.05
C PRO A 83 -31.63 0.09 -0.32
N PHE A 84 -30.85 -0.51 0.57
CA PHE A 84 -29.41 -0.71 0.43
C PHE A 84 -29.03 -2.18 0.21
N ASP A 85 -29.98 -3.05 -0.15
CA ASP A 85 -29.74 -4.47 -0.35
C ASP A 85 -28.52 -4.74 -1.25
N GLY A 86 -27.71 -5.70 -0.84
CA GLY A 86 -26.50 -6.09 -1.57
C GLY A 86 -25.28 -5.19 -1.35
N ARG A 87 -25.42 -3.99 -0.79
CA ARG A 87 -24.28 -3.07 -0.58
C ARG A 87 -23.41 -3.50 0.60
N LEU A 88 -22.10 -3.37 0.44
CA LEU A 88 -21.14 -3.53 1.53
C LEU A 88 -21.12 -2.25 2.38
N PHE A 89 -21.01 -2.42 3.70
CA PHE A 89 -20.92 -1.30 4.62
C PHE A 89 -19.86 -1.52 5.70
N LEU A 90 -19.33 -0.41 6.21
CA LEU A 90 -18.46 -0.33 7.37
C LEU A 90 -19.14 0.51 8.44
N VAL A 91 -19.06 0.06 9.69
CA VAL A 91 -19.50 0.86 10.85
C VAL A 91 -18.29 1.25 11.66
N MET A 92 -18.11 2.55 11.86
CA MET A 92 -16.94 3.09 12.51
C MET A 92 -17.29 4.20 13.50
N GLU A 93 -16.31 4.63 14.25
CA GLU A 93 -16.37 5.81 15.12
C GLU A 93 -16.86 7.02 14.32
N LEU A 94 -17.94 7.66 14.79
CA LEU A 94 -18.35 8.95 14.28
C LEU A 94 -17.50 10.03 14.94
N VAL A 95 -16.63 10.66 14.14
CA VAL A 95 -15.75 11.73 14.61
C VAL A 95 -16.55 13.03 14.70
N ASP A 96 -16.68 13.59 15.90
CA ASP A 96 -17.30 14.90 16.13
C ASP A 96 -16.24 16.00 15.93
N GLY A 97 -16.09 16.45 14.69
CA GLY A 97 -15.06 17.38 14.30
C GLY A 97 -15.25 17.92 12.88
N VAL A 98 -14.27 18.67 12.39
CA VAL A 98 -14.25 19.31 11.07
C VAL A 98 -13.15 18.64 10.24
N ASN A 99 -13.40 18.40 8.96
CA ASN A 99 -12.33 17.92 8.09
C ASN A 99 -11.35 19.05 7.73
N VAL A 100 -10.12 18.69 7.37
CA VAL A 100 -9.06 19.69 7.10
C VAL A 100 -9.33 20.52 5.86
N ASP A 101 -10.10 20.02 4.89
CA ASP A 101 -10.50 20.79 3.70
C ASP A 101 -11.42 21.98 4.11
N ASP A 102 -12.45 21.70 4.91
CA ASP A 102 -13.35 22.73 5.43
C ASP A 102 -12.59 23.69 6.35
N LEU A 103 -11.66 23.15 7.17
CA LEU A 103 -10.86 23.95 8.08
C LEU A 103 -9.95 24.94 7.34
N VAL A 104 -9.33 24.52 6.22
CA VAL A 104 -8.54 25.41 5.35
C VAL A 104 -9.43 26.45 4.68
N ALA A 105 -10.60 26.05 4.20
CA ALA A 105 -11.54 26.98 3.55
C ALA A 105 -12.05 28.06 4.52
N GLU A 106 -12.23 27.73 5.82
CA GLU A 106 -12.70 28.66 6.85
C GLU A 106 -11.60 29.60 7.36
N HIS A 107 -10.35 29.11 7.42
CA HIS A 107 -9.21 29.82 8.02
C HIS A 107 -8.08 30.12 7.03
N ASP A 108 -8.35 30.35 5.78
CA ASP A 108 -7.38 30.48 4.67
C ASP A 108 -6.40 31.65 4.80
N PRO A 109 -5.07 31.37 4.99
CA PRO A 109 -4.44 30.10 5.34
C PRO A 109 -4.50 29.80 6.85
N LEU A 110 -4.36 28.50 7.22
CA LEU A 110 -4.31 28.11 8.62
C LEU A 110 -3.11 28.75 9.35
N PRO A 111 -3.22 29.06 10.66
CA PRO A 111 -2.06 29.44 11.48
C PRO A 111 -0.96 28.38 11.39
N ILE A 112 0.29 28.80 11.21
CA ILE A 112 1.45 27.91 11.00
C ILE A 112 1.52 26.80 12.05
N GLY A 113 1.34 27.16 13.33
CA GLY A 113 1.33 26.21 14.42
C GLY A 113 0.27 25.12 14.28
N TRP A 114 -0.93 25.46 13.80
CA TRP A 114 -1.99 24.46 13.56
C TRP A 114 -1.67 23.56 12.37
N GLY A 115 -1.17 24.13 11.26
CA GLY A 115 -0.70 23.32 10.14
C GLY A 115 0.36 22.30 10.57
N ALA A 116 1.34 22.76 11.35
CA ALA A 116 2.39 21.89 11.89
C ALA A 116 1.84 20.85 12.88
N ALA A 117 0.91 21.22 13.78
CA ALA A 117 0.35 20.31 14.78
C ALA A 117 -0.53 19.22 14.15
N ILE A 118 -1.32 19.57 13.12
CA ILE A 118 -2.11 18.59 12.36
C ILE A 118 -1.16 17.63 11.65
N ALA A 119 -0.18 18.12 10.91
CA ALA A 119 0.79 17.31 10.19
C ALA A 119 1.62 16.42 11.14
N ALA A 120 2.03 16.89 12.30
CA ALA A 120 2.75 16.10 13.31
C ALA A 120 1.89 14.95 13.84
N GLN A 121 0.61 15.18 14.12
CA GLN A 121 -0.29 14.10 14.54
C GLN A 121 -0.52 13.08 13.41
N VAL A 122 -0.61 13.51 12.15
CA VAL A 122 -0.65 12.61 10.99
C VAL A 122 0.64 11.78 10.91
N CYS A 123 1.82 12.39 11.14
CA CYS A 123 3.09 11.64 11.21
C CYS A 123 3.06 10.54 12.26
N ALA A 124 2.51 10.79 13.45
CA ALA A 124 2.41 9.76 14.49
C ALA A 124 1.53 8.58 14.04
N VAL A 125 0.44 8.85 13.32
CA VAL A 125 -0.42 7.81 12.73
C VAL A 125 0.32 7.05 11.62
N LEU A 126 1.00 7.77 10.72
CA LEU A 126 1.76 7.16 9.62
C LEU A 126 2.93 6.32 10.14
N SER A 127 3.67 6.79 11.14
CA SER A 127 4.75 6.03 11.79
C SER A 127 4.23 4.69 12.32
N TYR A 128 3.10 4.72 13.06
CA TYR A 128 2.45 3.51 13.55
C TYR A 128 1.99 2.57 12.40
N ALA A 129 1.40 3.12 11.35
CA ALA A 129 0.93 2.36 10.19
C ALA A 129 2.10 1.75 9.41
N HIS A 130 3.12 2.55 9.08
CA HIS A 130 4.31 2.13 8.34
C HIS A 130 5.11 1.05 9.08
N ALA A 131 5.22 1.16 10.42
CA ALA A 131 5.84 0.11 11.25
C ALA A 131 5.12 -1.25 11.13
N LYS A 132 3.84 -1.23 10.76
CA LYS A 132 3.02 -2.42 10.49
C LYS A 132 2.89 -2.74 8.99
N SER A 133 3.67 -2.07 8.14
CA SER A 133 3.63 -2.22 6.67
C SER A 133 2.30 -1.79 6.04
N PHE A 134 1.55 -0.89 6.69
CA PHE A 134 0.38 -0.26 6.10
C PHE A 134 0.77 1.06 5.45
N VAL A 135 0.33 1.27 4.22
CA VAL A 135 0.44 2.52 3.47
C VAL A 135 -0.96 3.06 3.26
N HIS A 136 -1.17 4.35 3.51
CA HIS A 136 -2.50 4.97 3.42
C HIS A 136 -2.98 5.11 1.97
N ARG A 137 -2.11 5.56 1.07
CA ARG A 137 -2.28 5.69 -0.39
C ARG A 137 -3.24 6.78 -0.89
N ASP A 138 -4.16 7.26 -0.06
CA ASP A 138 -5.14 8.31 -0.40
C ASP A 138 -5.18 9.39 0.70
N LEU A 139 -4.00 9.84 1.15
CA LEU A 139 -3.92 10.92 2.14
C LEU A 139 -4.24 12.26 1.48
N LYS A 140 -5.27 12.93 2.00
CA LYS A 140 -5.75 14.24 1.52
C LYS A 140 -6.51 14.95 2.63
N PRO A 141 -6.75 16.27 2.53
CA PRO A 141 -7.40 17.04 3.60
C PRO A 141 -8.79 16.51 3.98
N SER A 142 -9.59 16.04 3.02
CA SER A 142 -10.93 15.47 3.30
C SER A 142 -10.88 14.12 4.05
N ASN A 143 -9.72 13.44 4.08
CA ASN A 143 -9.51 12.23 4.87
C ASN A 143 -8.87 12.51 6.25
N LEU A 144 -8.74 13.78 6.62
CA LEU A 144 -8.22 14.21 7.93
C LEU A 144 -9.31 14.98 8.66
N MET A 145 -9.66 14.53 9.86
CA MET A 145 -10.60 15.25 10.72
C MET A 145 -9.90 15.75 11.97
N VAL A 146 -10.25 16.95 12.39
CA VAL A 146 -9.81 17.56 13.65
C VAL A 146 -11.00 17.61 14.59
N ASP A 147 -10.91 16.95 15.73
CA ASP A 147 -11.98 16.98 16.73
C ASP A 147 -11.96 18.29 17.54
N LYS A 148 -12.99 18.52 18.33
CA LYS A 148 -13.14 19.71 19.19
C LYS A 148 -12.01 19.89 20.22
N ASN A 149 -11.22 18.86 20.49
CA ASN A 149 -10.07 18.91 21.37
C ASN A 149 -8.75 19.19 20.63
N GLY A 150 -8.77 19.23 19.29
CA GLY A 150 -7.60 19.37 18.42
C GLY A 150 -6.90 18.04 18.14
N ALA A 151 -7.51 16.91 18.47
CA ALA A 151 -6.97 15.60 18.07
C ALA A 151 -7.33 15.28 16.62
N VAL A 152 -6.33 14.77 15.88
CA VAL A 152 -6.50 14.42 14.45
C VAL A 152 -6.89 12.95 14.32
N LYS A 153 -7.86 12.70 13.46
CA LYS A 153 -8.26 11.37 13.00
C LYS A 153 -7.98 11.24 11.51
N VAL A 154 -7.20 10.26 11.13
CA VAL A 154 -6.91 9.89 9.73
C VAL A 154 -7.92 8.84 9.30
N LEU A 155 -8.76 9.19 8.33
CA LEU A 155 -9.84 8.35 7.82
C LEU A 155 -9.36 7.45 6.68
N ASP A 156 -10.12 6.41 6.36
CA ASP A 156 -10.03 5.61 5.13
C ASP A 156 -8.70 4.86 4.89
N PHE A 157 -8.03 4.41 5.96
CA PHE A 157 -6.88 3.51 5.82
C PHE A 157 -7.23 2.23 5.06
N GLY A 158 -6.45 1.93 4.00
CA GLY A 158 -6.49 0.64 3.30
C GLY A 158 -7.67 0.42 2.36
N LEU A 159 -8.75 1.20 2.42
CA LEU A 159 -9.93 1.01 1.58
C LEU A 159 -9.66 1.26 0.09
N ALA A 160 -8.68 2.11 -0.24
CA ALA A 160 -8.26 2.36 -1.61
C ALA A 160 -7.73 1.08 -2.31
N VAL A 161 -7.09 0.17 -1.59
CA VAL A 161 -6.53 -1.08 -2.14
C VAL A 161 -7.60 -2.08 -2.55
N ALA A 162 -8.70 -2.15 -1.80
CA ALA A 162 -9.80 -3.05 -2.11
C ALA A 162 -10.51 -2.67 -3.42
N LEU A 163 -10.45 -1.40 -3.79
CA LEU A 163 -11.19 -0.80 -4.90
C LEU A 163 -10.32 -0.57 -6.16
N ASP A 164 -8.98 -0.51 -6.01
CA ASP A 164 -8.04 -0.06 -7.06
C ASP A 164 -7.85 -1.02 -8.26
N ALA A 165 -8.27 -2.27 -8.20
CA ALA A 165 -7.98 -3.22 -9.28
C ALA A 165 -8.74 -2.91 -10.58
N ASP A 166 -9.90 -2.22 -10.51
CA ASP A 166 -10.76 -1.87 -11.66
C ASP A 166 -10.76 -0.36 -11.97
N GLU A 167 -10.39 0.50 -11.02
CA GLU A 167 -10.42 1.96 -11.22
C GLU A 167 -9.32 2.46 -12.15
N ARG A 168 -8.20 1.75 -12.31
CA ARG A 168 -7.15 2.12 -13.28
C ARG A 168 -7.65 2.16 -14.72
N SER A 169 -8.69 1.39 -15.05
CA SER A 169 -9.36 1.42 -16.36
C SER A 169 -10.37 2.57 -16.49
N ARG A 170 -10.78 3.19 -15.38
CA ARG A 170 -11.82 4.23 -15.34
C ARG A 170 -11.31 5.63 -15.01
N LEU A 171 -10.00 5.84 -14.94
CA LEU A 171 -9.32 7.12 -14.65
C LEU A 171 -9.64 8.27 -15.64
N THR A 172 -10.54 8.06 -16.59
CA THR A 172 -10.84 9.03 -17.66
C THR A 172 -12.20 9.71 -17.57
N SER A 173 -13.03 9.47 -16.55
CA SER A 173 -14.47 9.83 -16.73
C SER A 173 -15.18 10.72 -15.72
N SER A 174 -14.56 11.36 -14.70
CA SER A 174 -15.30 12.37 -13.91
C SER A 174 -14.47 13.40 -13.14
N ASN A 175 -14.98 14.63 -13.03
CA ASN A 175 -14.41 15.77 -12.26
C ASN A 175 -14.18 15.47 -10.76
N GLN A 176 -14.82 14.43 -10.19
CA GLN A 176 -14.62 14.03 -8.78
C GLN A 176 -13.25 13.39 -8.52
N GLN A 177 -12.54 12.94 -9.56
CA GLN A 177 -11.21 12.34 -9.44
C GLN A 177 -10.07 13.37 -9.39
N LEU A 178 -10.28 14.60 -9.87
CA LEU A 178 -9.29 15.69 -9.77
C LEU A 178 -8.86 15.94 -8.32
N GLY A 179 -9.78 15.86 -7.36
CA GLY A 179 -9.50 16.08 -5.95
C GLY A 179 -8.52 15.06 -5.33
N THR A 180 -8.53 13.80 -5.77
CA THR A 180 -7.59 12.78 -5.30
C THR A 180 -6.22 12.89 -5.97
N LEU A 181 -6.18 13.22 -7.26
CA LEU A 181 -4.93 13.37 -8.01
C LEU A 181 -4.05 14.50 -7.48
N ALA A 182 -4.65 15.54 -6.86
CA ALA A 182 -3.93 16.69 -6.32
C ALA A 182 -2.94 16.37 -5.18
N TYR A 183 -2.98 15.16 -4.62
CA TYR A 183 -2.10 14.72 -3.53
C TYR A 183 -1.31 13.46 -3.90
N MET A 184 -1.47 12.95 -5.11
CA MET A 184 -0.88 11.69 -5.55
C MET A 184 0.62 11.85 -5.80
N ALA A 185 1.42 10.96 -5.25
CA ALA A 185 2.86 10.96 -5.45
C ALA A 185 3.24 10.54 -6.90
N PRO A 186 4.35 11.05 -7.46
CA PRO A 186 4.78 10.74 -8.84
C PRO A 186 4.86 9.25 -9.14
N GLU A 187 5.33 8.44 -8.21
CA GLU A 187 5.45 6.99 -8.35
C GLU A 187 4.08 6.27 -8.35
N GLN A 188 3.06 6.85 -7.73
CA GLN A 188 1.73 6.27 -7.70
C GLN A 188 1.06 6.28 -9.09
N PHE A 189 1.38 7.26 -9.96
CA PHE A 189 0.95 7.24 -11.35
C PHE A 189 1.51 6.05 -12.14
N ARG A 190 2.59 5.43 -11.63
CA ARG A 190 3.18 4.20 -12.17
C ARG A 190 2.71 2.95 -11.45
N GLY A 191 1.74 3.09 -10.53
CA GLY A 191 1.19 2.00 -9.74
C GLY A 191 2.05 1.57 -8.56
N GLN A 192 3.06 2.34 -8.18
CA GLN A 192 3.92 2.08 -7.04
C GLN A 192 3.47 2.93 -5.86
N SER A 193 3.26 2.31 -4.71
CA SER A 193 2.91 3.00 -3.47
C SER A 193 3.81 2.49 -2.33
N SER A 194 4.33 3.41 -1.55
CA SER A 194 5.24 3.13 -0.45
C SER A 194 4.99 4.08 0.73
N PRO A 195 5.57 3.87 1.90
CA PRO A 195 5.57 4.85 2.98
C PRO A 195 5.99 6.26 2.53
N SER A 196 6.94 6.35 1.60
CA SER A 196 7.40 7.62 1.04
C SER A 196 6.34 8.32 0.18
N SER A 197 5.37 7.58 -0.39
CA SER A 197 4.23 8.17 -1.12
C SER A 197 3.28 8.89 -0.17
N ASP A 198 3.03 8.34 1.03
CA ASP A 198 2.22 9.01 2.06
C ASP A 198 2.91 10.29 2.55
N LEU A 199 4.25 10.30 2.66
CA LEU A 199 5.02 11.50 3.03
C LEU A 199 4.90 12.60 1.97
N TYR A 200 4.90 12.25 0.69
CA TYR A 200 4.64 13.20 -0.39
C TYR A 200 3.23 13.80 -0.29
N ALA A 201 2.23 12.96 -0.10
CA ALA A 201 0.85 13.39 0.08
C ALA A 201 0.70 14.31 1.30
N LEU A 202 1.36 13.98 2.42
CA LEU A 202 1.44 14.85 3.60
C LEU A 202 2.11 16.20 3.25
N GLY A 203 3.14 16.20 2.41
CA GLY A 203 3.76 17.41 1.89
C GLY A 203 2.77 18.30 1.13
N CYS A 204 1.93 17.71 0.28
CA CYS A 204 0.87 18.43 -0.43
C CYS A 204 -0.16 19.00 0.53
N VAL A 205 -0.61 18.22 1.52
CA VAL A 205 -1.56 18.65 2.55
C VAL A 205 -0.98 19.80 3.39
N LEU A 206 0.26 19.67 3.84
CA LEU A 206 0.92 20.71 4.65
C LEU A 206 1.14 21.99 3.84
N TYR A 207 1.54 21.87 2.57
CA TYR A 207 1.64 23.01 1.67
C TYR A 207 0.30 23.76 1.58
N GLN A 208 -0.80 23.02 1.36
CA GLN A 208 -2.14 23.63 1.26
C GLN A 208 -2.58 24.27 2.58
N MET A 209 -2.38 23.62 3.71
CA MET A 209 -2.70 24.21 5.02
C MET A 209 -1.95 25.53 5.28
N LEU A 210 -0.73 25.64 4.79
CA LEU A 210 0.12 26.82 5.01
C LEU A 210 -0.08 27.93 3.99
N SER A 211 -0.48 27.60 2.75
CA SER A 211 -0.62 28.57 1.66
C SER A 211 -2.07 28.84 1.22
N GLY A 212 -3.04 28.01 1.67
CA GLY A 212 -4.43 28.05 1.22
C GLY A 212 -4.67 27.38 -0.14
N GLN A 213 -3.64 26.92 -0.84
CA GLN A 213 -3.77 26.33 -2.18
C GLN A 213 -2.90 25.08 -2.36
N SER A 214 -3.35 24.18 -3.24
CA SER A 214 -2.57 22.99 -3.61
C SER A 214 -1.23 23.37 -4.25
N PRO A 215 -0.13 22.62 -3.98
CA PRO A 215 1.20 22.87 -4.55
C PRO A 215 1.24 22.75 -6.08
N PHE A 216 0.33 22.00 -6.66
CA PHE A 216 0.21 21.81 -8.10
C PHE A 216 -1.25 21.99 -8.52
N GLN A 217 -1.44 22.64 -9.66
CA GLN A 217 -2.75 22.93 -10.24
C GLN A 217 -2.71 22.59 -11.73
N GLY A 218 -3.85 22.24 -12.30
CA GLY A 218 -3.97 21.97 -13.73
C GLY A 218 -5.43 21.97 -14.16
N PRO A 219 -5.73 22.37 -15.41
CA PRO A 219 -7.09 22.41 -15.93
C PRO A 219 -7.70 21.02 -16.13
N ASP A 220 -6.88 19.98 -16.21
CA ASP A 220 -7.28 18.61 -16.43
C ASP A 220 -6.33 17.61 -15.73
N HIS A 221 -6.70 16.33 -15.74
CA HIS A 221 -5.95 15.24 -15.10
C HIS A 221 -4.52 15.09 -15.65
N VAL A 222 -4.33 15.29 -16.96
CA VAL A 222 -3.02 15.11 -17.61
C VAL A 222 -2.08 16.22 -17.21
N SER A 223 -2.55 17.47 -17.21
CA SER A 223 -1.78 18.63 -16.78
C SER A 223 -1.40 18.54 -15.31
N LEU A 224 -2.33 18.12 -14.45
CA LEU A 224 -2.08 17.94 -13.02
C LEU A 224 -1.08 16.79 -12.78
N MET A 225 -1.23 15.66 -13.46
CA MET A 225 -0.28 14.56 -13.41
C MET A 225 1.13 15.00 -13.88
N HIS A 226 1.20 15.76 -14.97
CA HIS A 226 2.47 16.31 -15.47
C HIS A 226 3.13 17.20 -14.42
N ALA A 227 2.37 18.08 -13.75
CA ALA A 227 2.89 18.95 -12.70
C ALA A 227 3.43 18.13 -11.51
N HIS A 228 2.71 17.09 -11.06
CA HIS A 228 3.19 16.20 -10.01
C HIS A 228 4.48 15.47 -10.38
N ILE A 229 4.68 15.09 -11.65
CA ILE A 229 5.85 14.32 -12.10
C ILE A 229 7.05 15.24 -12.38
N TYR A 230 6.84 16.42 -12.99
CA TYR A 230 7.93 17.20 -13.57
C TYR A 230 8.10 18.61 -12.99
N GLU A 231 7.07 19.22 -12.44
CA GLU A 231 7.15 20.63 -12.01
C GLU A 231 7.58 20.71 -10.53
N LYS A 232 8.22 21.83 -10.18
CA LYS A 232 8.53 22.17 -8.79
C LYS A 232 7.41 23.04 -8.23
N ALA A 233 7.02 22.75 -6.97
CA ALA A 233 6.09 23.62 -6.26
C ALA A 233 6.70 25.01 -6.05
N ASP A 234 5.88 26.05 -6.12
CA ASP A 234 6.30 27.40 -5.76
C ASP A 234 6.79 27.43 -4.29
N PRO A 235 7.86 28.16 -3.99
CA PRO A 235 8.31 28.30 -2.61
C PRO A 235 7.21 28.88 -1.71
N LEU A 236 6.95 28.25 -0.56
CA LEU A 236 5.90 28.70 0.38
C LEU A 236 6.10 30.13 0.82
N ARG A 237 7.32 30.56 1.08
CA ARG A 237 7.64 31.92 1.53
C ARG A 237 7.39 33.00 0.46
N ARG A 238 7.24 32.60 -0.79
CA ARG A 238 6.76 33.52 -1.85
C ARG A 238 5.28 33.86 -1.66
N LEU A 239 4.48 32.89 -1.21
CA LEU A 239 3.04 33.04 -0.98
C LEU A 239 2.76 33.56 0.44
N ARG A 240 3.58 33.10 1.41
CA ARG A 240 3.44 33.40 2.83
C ARG A 240 4.81 33.66 3.45
N PRO A 241 5.29 34.91 3.48
CA PRO A 241 6.66 35.27 3.90
C PRO A 241 6.99 34.96 5.37
N ASP A 242 6.00 34.83 6.25
CA ASP A 242 6.14 34.50 7.67
C ASP A 242 6.40 33.01 7.96
N VAL A 243 6.35 32.15 6.94
CA VAL A 243 6.70 30.73 7.08
C VAL A 243 8.21 30.61 7.40
N PRO A 244 8.59 29.90 8.48
CA PRO A 244 10.01 29.66 8.80
C PRO A 244 10.74 28.94 7.65
N SER A 245 12.00 29.29 7.43
CA SER A 245 12.83 28.70 6.36
C SER A 245 12.97 27.19 6.47
N ASP A 246 13.08 26.69 7.70
CA ASP A 246 13.28 25.27 7.96
C ASP A 246 11.98 24.47 7.66
N LEU A 247 10.81 25.08 7.95
CA LEU A 247 9.52 24.49 7.60
C LEU A 247 9.30 24.48 6.08
N GLU A 248 9.67 25.53 5.36
CA GLU A 248 9.66 25.56 3.89
C GLU A 248 10.59 24.47 3.33
N THR A 249 11.80 24.35 3.88
CA THR A 249 12.77 23.30 3.45
C THR A 249 12.20 21.90 3.67
N LEU A 250 11.54 21.65 4.80
CA LEU A 250 10.86 20.39 5.08
C LEU A 250 9.79 20.09 4.02
N VAL A 251 8.91 21.06 3.71
CA VAL A 251 7.85 20.90 2.72
C VAL A 251 8.43 20.64 1.33
N GLN A 252 9.50 21.34 0.95
CA GLN A 252 10.19 21.09 -0.33
C GLN A 252 10.80 19.69 -0.40
N ARG A 253 11.37 19.18 0.70
CA ARG A 253 11.87 17.80 0.78
C ARG A 253 10.72 16.79 0.64
N LEU A 254 9.60 16.99 1.34
CA LEU A 254 8.41 16.13 1.21
C LEU A 254 7.89 16.08 -0.23
N LEU A 255 7.90 17.22 -0.94
CA LEU A 255 7.45 17.34 -2.33
C LEU A 255 8.51 16.93 -3.38
N SER A 256 9.65 16.37 -2.95
CA SER A 256 10.68 15.84 -3.85
C SER A 256 10.10 14.75 -4.75
N LYS A 257 10.44 14.81 -6.06
CA LYS A 257 9.92 13.87 -7.05
C LYS A 257 10.46 12.46 -6.83
N ALA A 258 11.75 12.35 -6.51
CA ALA A 258 12.42 11.11 -6.18
C ALA A 258 12.10 10.72 -4.72
N PRO A 259 11.54 9.51 -4.47
CA PRO A 259 11.17 9.06 -3.13
C PRO A 259 12.34 9.09 -2.13
N GLU A 260 13.55 8.76 -2.58
CA GLU A 260 14.78 8.73 -1.79
C GLU A 260 15.29 10.11 -1.37
N ALA A 261 14.82 11.18 -1.99
CA ALA A 261 15.16 12.56 -1.62
C ALA A 261 14.22 13.13 -0.53
N ARG A 262 13.15 12.41 -0.21
CA ARG A 262 12.21 12.77 0.85
C ARG A 262 12.77 12.41 2.23
N PRO A 263 12.15 12.86 3.33
CA PRO A 263 12.48 12.36 4.66
C PRO A 263 12.40 10.84 4.72
N ALA A 264 13.28 10.19 5.49
CA ALA A 264 13.38 8.74 5.54
C ALA A 264 12.18 8.05 6.23
N SER A 265 11.50 8.78 7.12
CA SER A 265 10.36 8.24 7.89
C SER A 265 9.42 9.35 8.34
N ALA A 266 8.23 8.96 8.78
CA ALA A 266 7.27 9.86 9.42
C ALA A 266 7.81 10.41 10.76
N ASP A 267 8.69 9.67 11.45
CA ASP A 267 9.31 10.12 12.70
C ASP A 267 10.26 11.31 12.44
N GLU A 268 11.05 11.27 11.36
CA GLU A 268 11.90 12.41 10.97
C GLU A 268 11.07 13.67 10.69
N VAL A 269 9.92 13.50 10.02
CA VAL A 269 9.00 14.61 9.75
C VAL A 269 8.37 15.14 11.03
N PHE A 270 7.95 14.23 11.93
CA PHE A 270 7.41 14.59 13.24
C PHE A 270 8.39 15.44 14.04
N ASP A 271 9.65 15.01 14.15
CA ASP A 271 10.69 15.72 14.90
C ASP A 271 10.94 17.12 14.32
N ALA A 272 10.92 17.27 13.00
CA ALA A 272 11.07 18.55 12.33
C ALA A 272 9.88 19.49 12.52
N LEU A 273 8.65 18.95 12.68
CA LEU A 273 7.42 19.72 12.91
C LEU A 273 7.23 20.10 14.38
N HIS A 274 7.71 19.25 15.32
CA HIS A 274 7.46 19.37 16.75
C HIS A 274 7.74 20.76 17.34
N PRO A 275 8.81 21.48 16.96
CA PRO A 275 9.09 22.83 17.48
C PRO A 275 7.97 23.85 17.22
N TYR A 276 7.16 23.66 16.18
CA TYR A 276 6.09 24.56 15.77
C TYR A 276 4.74 24.24 16.40
N THR A 277 4.62 23.15 17.16
CA THR A 277 3.34 22.64 17.69
C THR A 277 2.97 23.20 19.08
N THR A 278 3.75 24.12 19.61
CA THR A 278 3.56 24.68 20.96
C THR A 278 2.84 26.04 20.91
N GLY A 279 2.14 26.39 21.99
CA GLY A 279 1.52 27.72 22.15
C GLY A 279 0.32 27.94 21.22
N LEU A 280 -0.36 26.88 20.79
CA LEU A 280 -1.51 26.97 19.88
C LEU A 280 -2.67 27.70 20.54
N GLN A 281 -3.21 28.67 19.80
CA GLN A 281 -4.45 29.36 20.16
C GLN A 281 -5.67 28.54 19.70
N GLU A 282 -6.86 28.91 20.18
CA GLU A 282 -8.10 28.34 19.66
C GLU A 282 -8.23 28.51 18.15
N LEU A 283 -8.89 27.53 17.51
CA LEU A 283 -9.44 27.72 16.17
C LEU A 283 -10.95 27.95 16.33
N PRO A 284 -11.43 29.17 16.14
CA PRO A 284 -12.87 29.47 16.26
C PRO A 284 -13.69 28.52 15.38
N GLY A 285 -14.78 28.01 15.92
CA GLY A 285 -15.65 27.06 15.19
C GLY A 285 -15.17 25.60 15.19
N ALA A 286 -13.86 25.33 15.34
CA ALA A 286 -13.29 24.00 15.22
C ALA A 286 -12.72 23.45 16.55
N VAL A 287 -11.84 24.20 17.22
CA VAL A 287 -11.11 23.72 18.39
C VAL A 287 -11.24 24.71 19.56
N HIS A 288 -11.67 24.22 20.71
CA HIS A 288 -11.84 25.02 21.94
C HIS A 288 -10.62 24.92 22.88
N ALA A 289 -10.22 26.05 23.50
CA ALA A 289 -9.06 26.12 24.40
C ALA A 289 -9.33 25.51 25.79
N GLY A 290 -10.52 25.04 26.08
CA GLY A 290 -10.88 24.51 27.40
C GLY A 290 -10.05 23.29 27.84
N ARG A 291 -9.92 23.07 29.15
CA ARG A 291 -9.40 21.79 29.68
C ARG A 291 -10.30 20.65 29.23
N SER A 292 -9.76 19.68 28.48
CA SER A 292 -10.46 18.45 28.13
C SER A 292 -9.84 17.24 28.82
N ALA A 293 -10.65 16.23 29.08
CA ALA A 293 -10.18 14.97 29.68
C ALA A 293 -9.12 14.30 28.80
N LEU A 294 -9.23 14.43 27.46
CA LEU A 294 -8.26 13.89 26.52
C LEU A 294 -6.90 14.58 26.65
N ARG A 295 -6.88 15.93 26.72
CA ARG A 295 -5.64 16.70 26.94
C ARG A 295 -5.00 16.37 28.28
N MET A 296 -5.80 16.24 29.34
CA MET A 296 -5.28 15.84 30.67
C MET A 296 -4.64 14.45 30.63
N TYR A 297 -5.26 13.49 29.94
CA TYR A 297 -4.71 12.15 29.78
C TYR A 297 -3.42 12.16 28.94
N ALA A 298 -3.41 12.85 27.81
CA ALA A 298 -2.24 12.95 26.92
C ALA A 298 -1.06 13.63 27.62
N ASP A 299 -1.31 14.69 28.44
CA ASP A 299 -0.30 15.40 29.20
C ASP A 299 0.40 14.50 30.23
N VAL A 300 -0.36 13.65 30.92
CA VAL A 300 0.21 12.69 31.88
C VAL A 300 0.91 11.55 31.14
N ALA A 301 0.29 10.98 30.09
CA ALA A 301 0.89 9.89 29.32
C ALA A 301 2.21 10.31 28.67
N GLY A 302 2.30 11.53 28.12
CA GLY A 302 3.53 12.08 27.53
C GLY A 302 4.65 12.32 28.55
N ARG A 303 4.31 12.58 29.81
CA ARG A 303 5.31 12.82 30.87
C ARG A 303 5.80 11.54 31.55
N THR A 304 5.00 10.48 31.57
CA THR A 304 5.37 9.21 32.22
C THR A 304 6.40 8.42 31.40
N LEU A 305 6.45 8.64 30.12
CA LEU A 305 7.50 8.12 29.26
C LEU A 305 8.64 9.16 29.23
N THR A 306 9.43 9.24 30.29
CA THR A 306 10.74 9.89 30.19
C THR A 306 11.43 9.26 28.99
N THR A 307 11.80 10.08 28.01
CA THR A 307 12.73 9.65 26.97
C THR A 307 13.91 9.01 27.69
N TYR A 308 14.00 7.69 27.61
CA TYR A 308 15.22 6.97 27.89
C TYR A 308 16.16 7.43 26.77
N THR A 309 16.80 8.57 26.97
CA THR A 309 18.06 8.84 26.31
C THR A 309 18.93 7.71 26.83
N ALA A 310 19.08 6.69 26.01
CA ALA A 310 20.12 5.71 26.21
C ALA A 310 21.42 6.53 26.23
N THR A 311 21.80 6.95 27.43
CA THR A 311 23.20 7.28 27.71
C THR A 311 23.88 6.00 27.26
N ALA A 312 24.61 6.08 26.14
CA ALA A 312 25.38 4.97 25.64
C ALA A 312 26.14 4.43 26.87
N PRO A 313 25.97 3.14 27.22
CA PRO A 313 26.72 2.59 28.35
C PRO A 313 28.18 2.95 28.10
N PRO A 314 28.92 3.39 29.13
CA PRO A 314 30.33 3.67 28.97
C PRO A 314 30.94 2.47 28.25
N PRO A 315 31.87 2.70 27.29
CA PRO A 315 32.46 1.60 26.54
C PRO A 315 32.91 0.55 27.54
N PRO A 316 32.55 -0.72 27.37
CA PRO A 316 32.92 -1.78 28.30
C PRO A 316 34.44 -1.75 28.40
N GLN A 317 34.97 -1.57 29.65
CA GLN A 317 36.37 -1.77 29.91
C GLN A 317 36.73 -3.16 29.40
N PRO A 318 37.88 -3.35 28.72
CA PRO A 318 38.28 -4.65 28.21
C PRO A 318 38.50 -5.59 29.42
N GLY A 319 37.44 -6.33 29.74
CA GLY A 319 37.53 -7.52 30.56
C GLY A 319 38.34 -8.57 29.83
N PRO A 320 38.94 -9.55 30.55
CA PRO A 320 39.77 -10.55 29.91
C PRO A 320 38.99 -11.18 28.75
N ARG A 321 39.60 -11.16 27.57
CA ARG A 321 39.08 -11.77 26.35
C ARG A 321 38.84 -13.23 26.61
N SER A 322 37.58 -13.60 26.89
CA SER A 322 37.14 -14.97 26.69
C SER A 322 37.32 -15.25 25.21
N ALA A 323 38.03 -16.29 24.88
CA ALA A 323 38.20 -16.76 23.51
C ALA A 323 36.81 -16.83 22.83
N PRO A 324 36.69 -16.44 21.56
CA PRO A 324 35.41 -16.52 20.87
C PRO A 324 34.94 -17.97 20.97
N ALA A 325 33.76 -18.17 21.57
CA ALA A 325 33.06 -19.43 21.42
C ALA A 325 32.94 -19.62 19.90
N SER A 326 33.45 -20.73 19.42
CA SER A 326 33.36 -21.14 18.03
C SER A 326 31.86 -21.25 17.70
N ASP A 327 31.37 -20.21 17.05
CA ASP A 327 29.99 -20.07 16.57
C ASP A 327 29.83 -21.04 15.40
N SER A 328 29.78 -22.36 15.73
CA SER A 328 29.64 -23.43 14.74
C SER A 328 28.24 -23.35 14.15
N PHE A 329 28.15 -22.86 12.93
CA PHE A 329 26.92 -22.91 12.15
C PHE A 329 26.45 -24.35 11.97
N SER A 330 25.18 -24.60 12.19
CA SER A 330 24.59 -25.95 12.13
C SER A 330 23.33 -25.98 11.27
N LEU A 331 22.95 -27.15 10.76
CA LEU A 331 21.65 -27.32 10.07
C LEU A 331 20.45 -26.95 10.96
N GLY A 332 20.61 -27.01 12.27
CA GLY A 332 19.62 -26.51 13.22
C GLY A 332 19.37 -24.99 13.10
N ASP A 333 20.38 -24.21 12.68
CA ASP A 333 20.25 -22.76 12.44
C ASP A 333 19.39 -22.49 11.21
N VAL A 334 19.56 -23.30 10.15
CA VAL A 334 18.73 -23.25 8.94
C VAL A 334 17.27 -23.50 9.29
N ALA A 335 16.99 -24.58 10.01
CA ALA A 335 15.63 -24.93 10.41
C ALA A 335 14.98 -23.85 11.30
N ARG A 336 15.75 -23.22 12.20
CA ARG A 336 15.28 -22.08 13.03
C ARG A 336 14.96 -20.86 12.18
N ALA A 337 15.82 -20.54 11.22
CA ALA A 337 15.64 -19.39 10.33
C ALA A 337 14.37 -19.56 9.46
N ARG A 338 14.14 -20.73 8.88
CA ARG A 338 12.93 -21.04 8.09
C ARG A 338 11.66 -20.88 8.93
N ARG A 339 11.60 -21.51 10.11
CA ARG A 339 10.44 -21.37 11.02
C ARG A 339 10.21 -19.91 11.44
N ARG A 340 11.28 -19.15 11.67
CA ARG A 340 11.17 -17.73 11.98
C ARG A 340 10.64 -16.94 10.79
N ALA A 341 11.16 -17.20 9.59
CA ALA A 341 10.70 -16.54 8.37
C ALA A 341 9.22 -16.85 8.07
N GLU A 342 8.79 -18.11 8.19
CA GLU A 342 7.39 -18.50 8.04
C GLU A 342 6.47 -17.79 9.03
N ARG A 343 6.88 -17.65 10.30
CA ARG A 343 6.12 -16.89 11.28
C ARG A 343 6.02 -15.42 10.89
N LEU A 344 7.14 -14.80 10.51
CA LEU A 344 7.20 -13.41 10.08
C LEU A 344 6.34 -13.17 8.82
N MET A 345 6.32 -14.12 7.87
CA MET A 345 5.44 -14.05 6.71
C MET A 345 3.96 -14.10 7.09
N ARG A 346 3.58 -14.96 8.06
CA ARG A 346 2.19 -14.99 8.57
C ARG A 346 1.80 -13.69 9.28
N GLU A 347 2.77 -13.00 9.87
CA GLU A 347 2.61 -11.68 10.48
C GLU A 347 2.72 -10.54 9.45
N SER A 348 2.86 -10.84 8.14
CA SER A 348 3.10 -9.89 7.03
C SER A 348 4.37 -9.04 7.18
N ARG A 349 5.36 -9.52 7.95
CA ARG A 349 6.66 -8.87 8.19
C ARG A 349 7.70 -9.40 7.20
N PHE A 350 7.45 -9.18 5.91
CA PHE A 350 8.24 -9.77 4.83
C PHE A 350 9.70 -9.30 4.83
N ASP A 351 9.97 -8.03 5.12
CA ASP A 351 11.35 -7.49 5.17
C ASP A 351 12.20 -8.18 6.24
N GLU A 352 11.60 -8.47 7.40
CA GLU A 352 12.32 -9.16 8.47
C GLU A 352 12.52 -10.65 8.14
N ALA A 353 11.56 -11.26 7.45
CA ALA A 353 11.70 -12.62 6.93
C ALA A 353 12.83 -12.67 5.90
N ALA A 354 12.86 -11.75 4.93
CA ALA A 354 13.91 -11.65 3.92
C ALA A 354 15.29 -11.43 4.56
N ARG A 355 15.43 -10.49 5.50
CA ARG A 355 16.69 -10.27 6.24
C ARG A 355 17.15 -11.49 7.03
N THR A 356 16.21 -12.24 7.61
CA THR A 356 16.52 -13.46 8.37
C THR A 356 17.07 -14.54 7.43
N LEU A 357 16.39 -14.78 6.32
CA LEU A 357 16.82 -15.77 5.32
C LEU A 357 18.12 -15.37 4.63
N SER A 358 18.27 -14.11 4.23
CA SER A 358 19.49 -13.58 3.58
C SER A 358 20.73 -13.77 4.46
N ARG A 359 20.65 -13.36 5.73
CA ARG A 359 21.76 -13.54 6.68
C ARG A 359 22.12 -15.00 6.91
N THR A 360 21.09 -15.86 7.04
CA THR A 360 21.29 -17.28 7.27
C THR A 360 21.86 -17.96 6.02
N SER A 361 21.37 -17.59 4.83
CA SER A 361 21.88 -18.08 3.55
C SER A 361 23.36 -17.75 3.35
N ALA A 362 23.76 -16.49 3.55
CA ALA A 362 25.16 -16.08 3.42
C ALA A 362 26.08 -16.84 4.39
N ARG A 363 25.63 -17.08 5.63
CA ARG A 363 26.39 -17.85 6.61
C ARG A 363 26.43 -19.33 6.27
N ALA A 364 25.31 -19.90 5.79
CA ALA A 364 25.25 -21.28 5.34
C ALA A 364 26.20 -21.50 4.14
N GLU A 365 26.20 -20.60 3.19
CA GLU A 365 27.06 -20.62 2.00
C GLU A 365 28.55 -20.62 2.37
N SER A 366 28.96 -19.79 3.34
CA SER A 366 30.35 -19.73 3.79
C SER A 366 30.84 -21.03 4.49
N VAL A 367 29.93 -21.88 5.01
CA VAL A 367 30.27 -23.10 5.75
C VAL A 367 30.01 -24.35 4.93
N LEU A 368 28.93 -24.40 4.16
CA LEU A 368 28.47 -25.57 3.44
C LEU A 368 28.80 -25.54 1.94
N GLY A 369 29.12 -24.34 1.40
CA GLY A 369 29.28 -24.11 -0.04
C GLY A 369 27.97 -23.70 -0.72
N GLY A 370 28.08 -22.98 -1.86
CA GLY A 370 26.94 -22.43 -2.61
C GLY A 370 25.99 -23.47 -3.18
N ASP A 371 26.52 -24.64 -3.54
CA ASP A 371 25.78 -25.75 -4.17
C ASP A 371 25.08 -26.67 -3.17
N HIS A 372 25.24 -26.41 -1.87
CA HIS A 372 24.61 -27.25 -0.87
C HIS A 372 23.09 -27.09 -0.89
N THR A 373 22.35 -28.20 -0.87
CA THR A 373 20.89 -28.26 -0.97
C THR A 373 20.18 -27.29 0.00
N GLU A 374 20.69 -27.14 1.23
CA GLU A 374 20.11 -26.21 2.21
C GLU A 374 20.37 -24.75 1.86
N VAL A 375 21.48 -24.43 1.20
CA VAL A 375 21.77 -23.06 0.73
C VAL A 375 20.85 -22.69 -0.42
N ILE A 376 20.72 -23.58 -1.40
CA ILE A 376 19.76 -23.42 -2.51
C ILE A 376 18.35 -23.28 -1.96
N GLY A 377 17.95 -24.11 -0.99
CA GLY A 377 16.65 -24.01 -0.34
C GLY A 377 16.41 -22.67 0.37
N LEU A 378 17.41 -22.15 1.12
CA LEU A 378 17.31 -20.82 1.76
C LEU A 378 17.22 -19.68 0.75
N ARG A 379 17.96 -19.76 -0.36
CA ARG A 379 17.89 -18.77 -1.45
C ARG A 379 16.54 -18.83 -2.16
N THR A 380 15.96 -20.02 -2.33
CA THR A 380 14.61 -20.19 -2.88
C THR A 380 13.57 -19.58 -1.94
N ASP A 381 13.64 -19.89 -0.65
CA ASP A 381 12.74 -19.30 0.36
C ASP A 381 12.85 -17.77 0.39
N LEU A 382 14.07 -17.23 0.24
CA LEU A 382 14.30 -15.77 0.16
C LEU A 382 13.66 -15.17 -1.09
N ALA A 383 13.83 -15.78 -2.27
CA ALA A 383 13.24 -15.32 -3.52
C ALA A 383 11.70 -15.32 -3.44
N ASP A 384 11.11 -16.36 -2.85
CA ASP A 384 9.66 -16.46 -2.62
C ASP A 384 9.15 -15.41 -1.64
N VAL A 385 9.91 -15.08 -0.59
CA VAL A 385 9.56 -14.01 0.35
C VAL A 385 9.61 -12.65 -0.33
N LEU A 386 10.64 -12.35 -1.11
CA LEU A 386 10.76 -11.10 -1.87
C LEU A 386 9.60 -10.95 -2.87
N PHE A 387 9.24 -12.03 -3.55
CA PHE A 387 8.09 -12.04 -4.46
C PHE A 387 6.77 -11.74 -3.74
N LYS A 388 6.52 -12.36 -2.59
CA LYS A 388 5.33 -12.12 -1.76
C LYS A 388 5.33 -10.75 -1.09
N ALA A 389 6.50 -10.18 -0.84
CA ALA A 389 6.67 -8.82 -0.36
C ALA A 389 6.32 -7.75 -1.41
N GLY A 390 6.24 -8.14 -2.69
CA GLY A 390 6.07 -7.20 -3.81
C GLY A 390 7.37 -6.58 -4.30
N ASP A 391 8.52 -6.98 -3.75
CA ASP A 391 9.84 -6.59 -4.26
C ASP A 391 10.22 -7.47 -5.46
N TYR A 392 9.50 -7.23 -6.56
CA TYR A 392 9.61 -8.05 -7.76
C TYR A 392 10.96 -7.93 -8.48
N LEU A 393 11.66 -6.79 -8.34
CA LEU A 393 13.00 -6.65 -8.94
C LEU A 393 14.04 -7.46 -8.17
N ALA A 394 14.00 -7.42 -6.84
CA ALA A 394 14.88 -8.25 -6.02
C ALA A 394 14.54 -9.75 -6.18
N ALA A 395 13.26 -10.11 -6.25
CA ALA A 395 12.82 -11.47 -6.53
C ALA A 395 13.31 -11.96 -7.90
N ALA A 396 13.19 -11.13 -8.96
CA ALA A 396 13.71 -11.47 -10.30
C ALA A 396 15.22 -11.73 -10.28
N SER A 397 15.98 -10.89 -9.57
CA SER A 397 17.43 -11.06 -9.43
C SER A 397 17.79 -12.34 -8.67
N ALA A 398 17.03 -12.67 -7.60
CA ALA A 398 17.24 -13.88 -6.82
C ALA A 398 16.89 -15.15 -7.63
N PHE A 399 15.78 -15.15 -8.37
CA PHE A 399 15.43 -16.27 -9.25
C PHE A 399 16.39 -16.42 -10.43
N HIS A 400 16.91 -15.30 -10.95
CA HIS A 400 17.95 -15.34 -11.99
C HIS A 400 19.21 -16.08 -11.50
N ALA A 401 19.73 -15.71 -10.33
CA ALA A 401 20.89 -16.38 -9.74
C ALA A 401 20.63 -17.87 -9.51
N LEU A 402 19.46 -18.23 -8.95
CA LEU A 402 19.05 -19.62 -8.75
C LEU A 402 18.95 -20.40 -10.07
N ALA A 403 18.43 -19.76 -11.13
CA ALA A 403 18.33 -20.38 -12.45
C ALA A 403 19.72 -20.66 -13.05
N GLN A 404 20.68 -19.74 -12.89
CA GLN A 404 22.06 -19.92 -13.33
C GLN A 404 22.77 -21.02 -12.55
N ASP A 405 22.77 -20.94 -11.21
CA ASP A 405 23.42 -21.93 -10.35
C ASP A 405 22.88 -23.35 -10.61
N THR A 406 21.55 -23.47 -10.78
CA THR A 406 20.91 -24.76 -11.08
C THR A 406 21.22 -25.24 -12.51
N ALA A 407 21.31 -24.33 -13.48
CA ALA A 407 21.68 -24.69 -14.85
C ALA A 407 23.14 -25.16 -14.94
N ASP A 408 24.04 -24.57 -14.17
CA ASP A 408 25.44 -24.96 -14.11
C ASP A 408 25.63 -26.33 -13.43
N HIS A 409 24.79 -26.66 -12.44
CA HIS A 409 24.90 -27.92 -11.70
C HIS A 409 24.11 -29.07 -12.34
N ASP A 410 22.83 -28.85 -12.65
CA ASP A 410 21.87 -29.88 -13.09
C ASP A 410 21.62 -29.84 -14.62
N GLY A 411 22.18 -28.84 -15.29
CA GLY A 411 21.96 -28.54 -16.70
C GLY A 411 20.84 -27.51 -16.95
N PRO A 412 20.93 -26.76 -18.08
CA PRO A 412 20.00 -25.69 -18.42
C PRO A 412 18.57 -26.17 -18.70
N ASP A 413 18.42 -27.44 -19.03
CA ASP A 413 17.15 -28.13 -19.34
C ASP A 413 16.57 -28.85 -18.10
N SER A 414 17.18 -28.72 -16.91
CA SER A 414 16.63 -29.30 -15.69
C SER A 414 15.30 -28.65 -15.30
N GLU A 415 14.40 -29.44 -14.73
CA GLU A 415 13.07 -28.95 -14.34
C GLU A 415 13.15 -27.77 -13.36
N THR A 416 14.12 -27.82 -12.47
CA THR A 416 14.36 -26.76 -11.48
C THR A 416 14.85 -25.47 -12.12
N ALA A 417 15.80 -25.55 -13.06
CA ALA A 417 16.30 -24.39 -13.80
C ALA A 417 15.17 -23.72 -14.63
N LEU A 418 14.38 -24.52 -15.34
CA LEU A 418 13.22 -24.04 -16.10
C LEU A 418 12.19 -23.34 -15.21
N LYS A 419 11.91 -23.92 -14.02
CA LYS A 419 11.02 -23.33 -13.02
C LYS A 419 11.52 -21.97 -12.54
N PHE A 420 12.82 -21.84 -12.22
CA PHE A 420 13.37 -20.56 -11.76
C PHE A 420 13.38 -19.52 -12.89
N ARG A 421 13.68 -19.90 -14.13
CA ARG A 421 13.56 -19.02 -15.31
C ARG A 421 12.13 -18.50 -15.50
N PHE A 422 11.14 -19.33 -15.27
CA PHE A 422 9.73 -18.90 -15.29
C PHE A 422 9.43 -17.91 -14.17
N GLN A 423 9.88 -18.17 -12.95
CA GLN A 423 9.66 -17.27 -11.81
C GLN A 423 10.38 -15.93 -12.00
N GLU A 424 11.58 -15.94 -12.60
CA GLU A 424 12.28 -14.71 -13.01
C GLU A 424 11.45 -13.89 -13.99
N ALA A 425 10.97 -14.51 -15.07
CA ALA A 425 10.15 -13.83 -16.09
C ALA A 425 8.86 -13.26 -15.48
N ASN A 426 8.19 -14.02 -14.61
CA ASN A 426 6.99 -13.58 -13.92
C ASN A 426 7.26 -12.40 -12.99
N SER A 427 8.36 -12.44 -12.24
CA SER A 427 8.79 -11.35 -11.36
C SER A 427 9.10 -10.08 -12.17
N ARG A 428 9.80 -10.19 -13.28
CA ARG A 428 10.08 -9.06 -14.20
C ARG A 428 8.79 -8.45 -14.78
N ALA A 429 7.83 -9.30 -15.14
CA ALA A 429 6.54 -8.84 -15.64
C ALA A 429 5.81 -8.00 -14.59
N LEU A 430 5.78 -8.45 -13.34
CA LEU A 430 5.16 -7.73 -12.23
C LEU A 430 5.95 -6.47 -11.82
N ALA A 431 7.26 -6.45 -12.06
CA ALA A 431 8.11 -5.26 -11.89
C ALA A 431 7.93 -4.21 -13.01
N GLY A 432 7.12 -4.50 -14.04
CA GLY A 432 6.90 -3.60 -15.19
C GLY A 432 7.94 -3.75 -16.32
N GLU A 433 8.91 -4.66 -16.22
CA GLU A 433 9.90 -4.96 -17.26
C GLU A 433 9.31 -5.87 -18.35
N ILE A 434 8.17 -5.46 -18.95
CA ILE A 434 7.35 -6.29 -19.85
C ILE A 434 8.15 -6.84 -21.03
N ASP A 435 9.01 -6.03 -21.67
CA ASP A 435 9.78 -6.46 -22.83
C ASP A 435 10.79 -7.55 -22.50
N ARG A 436 11.47 -7.43 -21.37
CA ARG A 436 12.42 -8.44 -20.87
C ARG A 436 11.70 -9.73 -20.51
N ALA A 437 10.58 -9.62 -19.79
CA ALA A 437 9.76 -10.77 -19.43
C ALA A 437 9.24 -11.53 -20.66
N LEU A 438 8.78 -10.81 -21.69
CA LEU A 438 8.33 -11.41 -22.96
C LEU A 438 9.46 -12.11 -23.72
N ALA A 439 10.68 -11.54 -23.73
CA ALA A 439 11.84 -12.18 -24.35
C ALA A 439 12.17 -13.49 -23.61
N GLN A 440 12.25 -13.47 -22.29
CA GLN A 440 12.52 -14.65 -21.46
C GLN A 440 11.45 -15.74 -21.61
N LEU A 441 10.15 -15.36 -21.61
CA LEU A 441 9.08 -16.31 -21.85
C LEU A 441 9.15 -16.95 -23.24
N LYS A 442 9.52 -16.18 -24.27
CA LYS A 442 9.69 -16.70 -25.63
C LYS A 442 10.80 -17.76 -25.70
N ASP A 443 11.95 -17.46 -25.08
CA ASP A 443 13.08 -18.40 -25.03
C ASP A 443 12.69 -19.66 -24.25
N LEU A 444 12.01 -19.50 -23.11
CA LEU A 444 11.54 -20.63 -22.29
C LEU A 444 10.52 -21.49 -23.03
N ILE A 445 9.57 -20.89 -23.77
CA ILE A 445 8.63 -21.62 -24.63
C ILE A 445 9.38 -22.43 -25.69
N GLY A 446 10.44 -21.86 -26.29
CA GLY A 446 11.28 -22.56 -27.25
C GLY A 446 11.96 -23.80 -26.66
N ASP A 447 12.59 -23.63 -25.49
CA ASP A 447 13.27 -24.71 -24.78
C ASP A 447 12.29 -25.81 -24.33
N GLU A 448 11.20 -25.45 -23.68
CA GLU A 448 10.22 -26.43 -23.23
C GLU A 448 9.48 -27.10 -24.40
N THR A 449 9.27 -26.41 -25.53
CA THR A 449 8.75 -27.05 -26.76
C THR A 449 9.71 -28.09 -27.31
N ARG A 450 11.01 -27.82 -27.29
CA ARG A 450 12.06 -28.77 -27.70
C ARG A 450 12.09 -30.01 -26.79
N LEU A 451 11.92 -29.82 -25.49
CA LEU A 451 12.01 -30.89 -24.47
C LEU A 451 10.76 -31.75 -24.39
N PHE A 452 9.60 -31.12 -24.35
CA PHE A 452 8.31 -31.77 -24.02
C PHE A 452 7.35 -31.83 -25.20
N GLY A 453 7.61 -31.11 -26.27
CA GLY A 453 6.69 -30.97 -27.40
C GLY A 453 5.70 -29.81 -27.24
N LYS A 454 5.22 -29.30 -28.37
CA LYS A 454 4.35 -28.10 -28.44
C LYS A 454 2.99 -28.27 -27.75
N ASP A 455 2.54 -29.50 -27.61
CA ASP A 455 1.22 -29.87 -27.06
C ASP A 455 1.27 -30.19 -25.55
N HIS A 456 2.44 -30.10 -24.93
CA HIS A 456 2.62 -30.34 -23.50
C HIS A 456 1.98 -29.25 -22.65
N ASP A 457 1.36 -29.61 -21.53
CA ASP A 457 0.62 -28.71 -20.65
C ASP A 457 1.40 -27.48 -20.19
N ARG A 458 2.67 -27.64 -19.88
CA ARG A 458 3.56 -26.55 -19.48
C ARG A 458 3.75 -25.54 -20.62
N VAL A 459 3.95 -26.01 -21.85
CA VAL A 459 4.13 -25.15 -23.04
C VAL A 459 2.83 -24.39 -23.32
N LEU A 460 1.69 -25.05 -23.22
CA LEU A 460 0.37 -24.42 -23.39
C LEU A 460 0.13 -23.33 -22.32
N ASP A 461 0.53 -23.58 -21.08
CA ASP A 461 0.41 -22.57 -20.00
C ASP A 461 1.36 -21.38 -20.20
N LEU A 462 2.62 -21.62 -20.60
CA LEU A 462 3.55 -20.55 -20.95
C LEU A 462 3.05 -19.68 -22.11
N ARG A 463 2.46 -20.28 -23.14
CA ARG A 463 1.84 -19.56 -24.27
C ARG A 463 0.64 -18.72 -23.81
N ARG A 464 -0.14 -19.23 -22.87
CA ARG A 464 -1.23 -18.47 -22.24
C ARG A 464 -0.70 -17.27 -21.49
N GLN A 465 0.33 -17.45 -20.65
CA GLN A 465 0.99 -16.35 -19.92
C GLN A 465 1.58 -15.30 -20.88
N GLN A 466 2.23 -15.73 -21.96
CA GLN A 466 2.74 -14.84 -22.99
C GLN A 466 1.63 -13.99 -23.62
N GLY A 467 0.49 -14.61 -23.95
CA GLY A 467 -0.67 -13.91 -24.52
C GLY A 467 -1.23 -12.85 -23.56
N LEU A 468 -1.37 -13.20 -22.28
CA LEU A 468 -1.83 -12.27 -21.24
C LEU A 468 -0.86 -11.12 -21.02
N LEU A 469 0.45 -11.39 -21.01
CA LEU A 469 1.47 -10.36 -20.83
C LEU A 469 1.57 -9.41 -22.03
N LEU A 470 1.41 -9.94 -23.26
CA LEU A 470 1.32 -9.13 -24.48
C LEU A 470 0.13 -8.18 -24.43
N HIS A 471 -0.99 -8.64 -23.93
CA HIS A 471 -2.18 -7.79 -23.75
C HIS A 471 -1.94 -6.70 -22.70
N GLY A 472 -1.45 -7.06 -21.53
CA GLY A 472 -1.10 -6.10 -20.47
C GLY A 472 -0.05 -5.06 -20.90
N GLY A 473 0.84 -5.41 -21.82
CA GLY A 473 1.83 -4.51 -22.44
C GLY A 473 1.32 -3.73 -23.67
N GLY A 474 0.00 -3.70 -23.92
CA GLY A 474 -0.61 -2.92 -25.02
C GLY A 474 -0.43 -3.52 -26.43
N ARG A 475 0.14 -4.73 -26.55
CA ARG A 475 0.38 -5.41 -27.84
C ARG A 475 -0.82 -6.28 -28.25
N THR A 476 -1.99 -5.68 -28.26
CA THR A 476 -3.31 -6.37 -28.40
C THR A 476 -3.39 -7.24 -29.64
N THR A 477 -2.89 -6.78 -30.81
CA THR A 477 -2.93 -7.56 -32.06
C THR A 477 -2.11 -8.85 -31.96
N THR A 478 -0.90 -8.76 -31.36
CA THR A 478 -0.03 -9.92 -31.19
C THR A 478 -0.58 -10.86 -30.12
N ALA A 479 -1.11 -10.32 -29.01
CA ALA A 479 -1.78 -11.08 -27.97
C ALA A 479 -2.93 -11.91 -28.53
N ARG A 480 -3.78 -11.29 -29.34
CA ARG A 480 -4.93 -11.97 -29.97
C ARG A 480 -4.46 -13.15 -30.81
N ARG A 481 -3.47 -12.95 -31.71
CA ARG A 481 -2.94 -14.04 -32.54
C ARG A 481 -2.43 -15.23 -31.71
N VAL A 482 -1.61 -14.96 -30.68
CA VAL A 482 -1.07 -16.01 -29.80
C VAL A 482 -2.17 -16.76 -29.08
N LEU A 483 -3.19 -16.05 -28.58
CA LEU A 483 -4.31 -16.67 -27.86
C LEU A 483 -5.29 -17.40 -28.79
N GLU A 484 -5.48 -16.96 -30.05
CA GLU A 484 -6.28 -17.68 -31.06
C GLU A 484 -5.61 -19.00 -31.46
N GLU A 485 -4.29 -18.99 -31.70
CA GLU A 485 -3.52 -20.21 -31.97
C GLU A 485 -3.59 -21.19 -30.78
N LEU A 486 -3.43 -20.68 -29.53
CA LEU A 486 -3.57 -21.48 -28.31
C LEU A 486 -4.98 -22.06 -28.16
N ALA A 487 -6.03 -21.27 -28.43
CA ALA A 487 -7.40 -21.75 -28.33
C ALA A 487 -7.69 -22.90 -29.31
N ALA A 488 -7.19 -22.80 -30.53
CA ALA A 488 -7.30 -23.86 -31.52
C ALA A 488 -6.59 -25.16 -31.10
N ASP A 489 -5.36 -25.03 -30.53
CA ASP A 489 -4.63 -26.17 -29.99
C ASP A 489 -5.35 -26.81 -28.81
N LEU A 490 -5.84 -26.03 -27.84
CA LEU A 490 -6.58 -26.52 -26.67
C LEU A 490 -7.87 -27.24 -27.07
N GLU A 491 -8.61 -26.68 -28.02
CA GLU A 491 -9.84 -27.31 -28.54
C GLU A 491 -9.57 -28.65 -29.20
N ARG A 492 -8.52 -28.72 -30.02
CA ARG A 492 -8.07 -29.95 -30.68
C ARG A 492 -7.61 -31.02 -29.67
N LEU A 493 -6.92 -30.62 -28.60
CA LEU A 493 -6.27 -31.54 -27.63
C LEU A 493 -7.22 -32.00 -26.53
N ARG A 494 -8.07 -31.10 -26.03
CA ARG A 494 -8.86 -31.29 -24.80
C ARG A 494 -10.38 -31.17 -25.02
N GLY A 495 -10.78 -30.76 -26.22
CA GLY A 495 -12.17 -30.58 -26.59
C GLY A 495 -12.77 -29.22 -26.17
N PRO A 496 -14.02 -28.95 -26.60
CA PRO A 496 -14.65 -27.64 -26.46
C PRO A 496 -15.00 -27.26 -25.01
N ASP A 497 -15.07 -28.25 -24.11
CA ASP A 497 -15.45 -28.03 -22.70
C ASP A 497 -14.29 -27.77 -21.76
N ASP A 498 -13.05 -27.76 -22.26
CA ASP A 498 -11.87 -27.52 -21.46
C ASP A 498 -11.94 -26.16 -20.74
N ARG A 499 -11.59 -26.15 -19.45
CA ARG A 499 -11.67 -24.97 -18.59
C ARG A 499 -10.69 -23.87 -19.02
N THR A 500 -9.49 -24.25 -19.43
CA THR A 500 -8.46 -23.32 -19.91
C THR A 500 -8.87 -22.69 -21.22
N LEU A 501 -9.47 -23.47 -22.14
CA LEU A 501 -10.03 -22.97 -23.39
C LEU A 501 -11.13 -21.93 -23.15
N LYS A 502 -12.05 -22.19 -22.22
CA LYS A 502 -13.10 -21.23 -21.84
C LYS A 502 -12.51 -19.90 -21.37
N THR A 503 -11.50 -19.94 -20.51
CA THR A 503 -10.81 -18.73 -20.01
C THR A 503 -10.08 -17.98 -21.14
N VAL A 504 -9.42 -18.69 -22.05
CA VAL A 504 -8.76 -18.09 -23.23
C VAL A 504 -9.77 -17.43 -24.16
N ARG A 505 -10.91 -18.07 -24.41
CA ARG A 505 -12.01 -17.52 -25.24
C ARG A 505 -12.63 -16.26 -24.60
N GLU A 506 -12.82 -16.23 -23.29
CA GLU A 506 -13.29 -15.05 -22.57
C GLU A 506 -12.31 -13.88 -22.72
N THR A 507 -11.01 -14.17 -22.63
CA THR A 507 -9.96 -13.16 -22.85
C THR A 507 -9.99 -12.65 -24.30
N LEU A 508 -10.11 -13.53 -25.28
CA LEU A 508 -10.23 -13.17 -26.70
C LEU A 508 -11.50 -12.33 -26.99
N ALA A 509 -12.62 -12.64 -26.34
CA ALA A 509 -13.84 -11.84 -26.47
C ALA A 509 -13.63 -10.40 -25.97
N ARG A 510 -12.97 -10.24 -24.81
CA ARG A 510 -12.60 -8.92 -24.28
C ARG A 510 -11.65 -8.16 -25.21
N LEU A 511 -10.69 -8.82 -25.83
CA LEU A 511 -9.76 -8.24 -26.81
C LEU A 511 -10.43 -7.79 -28.12
N ARG A 512 -11.65 -8.26 -28.43
CA ARG A 512 -12.44 -7.87 -29.61
C ARG A 512 -13.37 -6.68 -29.37
N SER A 513 -13.72 -6.44 -28.09
CA SER A 513 -14.67 -5.40 -27.68
C SER A 513 -14.00 -4.08 -27.25
N GLY A 514 -12.70 -4.04 -27.13
CA GLY A 514 -11.87 -2.86 -26.85
C GLY A 514 -10.88 -2.59 -27.98
#